data_28002dea070332dbca6c5c168b0f088e
#
_entry.id   28002dea070332dbca6c5c168b0f088e
#
_cell.length_a   1.000
_cell.length_b   1.000
_cell.length_c   1.000
_cell.angle_alpha   90.00
_cell.angle_beta   90.00
_cell.angle_gamma   90.00
#
_symmetry.space_group_name_H-M   'P 1'
#
loop_
_entity.id
_entity.type
_entity.pdbx_description
1 polymer ?
#
loop_
_entity_poly.entity_id
_entity_poly.type
_entity_poly.pdbx_seq_one_letter_code
_entity_poly.pdbx_strand_id
1 'polypeptide(L)'
;MSMEIEIKLALGTTGPEQLRQHPLLQAGHDKVRLLGNTYFDTPSGELEAARMALRLRRDGNHWIQTLKTDGKGSGGYSRRREWEWPVSTGTLDHAVLGKLSGSSGLTPDVLARLQPRFTTDFERELWHLELTGAKIEVALDQGEILAAGRRVPIRELELELKEGDPQALWELALTFAETVPLRPADASKAARGSALLGGEWQLPSGTTPQAWLHHASLALDAYTDTGEHRWQTLARESLHTLAASGYSEAGQLAARLEEPDWLEINPDFNFGRQALRLAQRLAG
;
A
#
# COMPACT_ATOMS: atom_id res chain seq x y z
N MET A 1 19.21 -7.94 0.19
CA MET A 1 18.68 -6.60 -0.18
C MET A 1 18.16 -6.67 -1.59
N SER A 2 16.91 -6.37 -1.79
CA SER A 2 16.24 -6.27 -3.09
C SER A 2 15.66 -4.87 -3.26
N MET A 3 15.40 -4.49 -4.50
CA MET A 3 14.60 -3.32 -4.82
C MET A 3 13.20 -3.82 -5.13
N GLU A 4 12.25 -3.49 -4.29
CA GLU A 4 10.83 -3.75 -4.50
C GLU A 4 10.24 -2.64 -5.36
N ILE A 5 9.54 -3.01 -6.42
CA ILE A 5 8.79 -2.09 -7.30
C ILE A 5 7.37 -2.62 -7.38
N GLU A 6 6.42 -1.84 -6.91
CA GLU A 6 5.03 -2.28 -6.81
C GLU A 6 4.04 -1.16 -7.15
N ILE A 7 2.83 -1.55 -7.56
CA ILE A 7 1.63 -0.70 -7.49
C ILE A 7 0.68 -1.32 -6.48
N LYS A 8 0.24 -0.51 -5.51
CA LYS A 8 -0.75 -0.89 -4.51
C LYS A 8 -2.08 -0.20 -4.77
N LEU A 9 -3.16 -0.98 -4.67
CA LEU A 9 -4.51 -0.58 -4.99
C LEU A 9 -5.44 -0.96 -3.84
N ALA A 10 -6.23 -0.01 -3.38
CA ALA A 10 -7.34 -0.30 -2.47
C ALA A 10 -8.56 -0.74 -3.29
N LEU A 11 -9.25 -1.78 -2.82
CA LEU A 11 -10.41 -2.35 -3.49
C LEU A 11 -11.71 -1.89 -2.84
N GLY A 12 -12.72 -1.63 -3.68
CA GLY A 12 -14.11 -1.50 -3.24
C GLY A 12 -14.66 -2.78 -2.62
N THR A 13 -15.85 -2.72 -2.07
CA THR A 13 -16.43 -3.86 -1.32
C THR A 13 -16.57 -5.11 -2.19
N THR A 14 -16.95 -4.95 -3.45
CA THR A 14 -17.11 -6.03 -4.42
C THR A 14 -15.82 -6.39 -5.16
N GLY A 15 -14.79 -5.57 -4.99
CA GLY A 15 -13.53 -5.68 -5.74
C GLY A 15 -12.82 -7.03 -5.63
N PRO A 16 -12.67 -7.65 -4.45
CA PRO A 16 -12.04 -8.96 -4.33
C PRO A 16 -12.73 -10.05 -5.15
N GLU A 17 -14.06 -10.08 -5.15
CA GLU A 17 -14.83 -11.07 -5.91
C GLU A 17 -14.71 -10.83 -7.42
N GLN A 18 -14.82 -9.58 -7.87
CA GLN A 18 -14.67 -9.23 -9.27
C GLN A 18 -13.24 -9.47 -9.76
N LEU A 19 -12.22 -9.26 -8.90
CA LEU A 19 -10.83 -9.57 -9.23
C LEU A 19 -10.65 -11.09 -9.47
N ARG A 20 -11.18 -11.95 -8.59
CA ARG A 20 -11.10 -13.41 -8.78
C ARG A 20 -11.77 -13.89 -10.07
N GLN A 21 -12.79 -13.17 -10.53
CA GLN A 21 -13.50 -13.46 -11.78
C GLN A 21 -12.80 -12.88 -13.02
N HIS A 22 -11.74 -12.08 -12.84
CA HIS A 22 -11.07 -11.45 -13.96
C HIS A 22 -10.38 -12.47 -14.86
N PRO A 23 -10.54 -12.39 -16.22
CA PRO A 23 -10.02 -13.40 -17.16
C PRO A 23 -8.53 -13.69 -17.02
N LEU A 24 -7.70 -12.68 -16.73
CA LEU A 24 -6.26 -12.87 -16.55
C LEU A 24 -5.88 -13.75 -15.35
N LEU A 25 -6.80 -13.92 -14.38
CA LEU A 25 -6.54 -14.68 -13.16
C LEU A 25 -7.17 -16.08 -13.17
N GLN A 26 -7.92 -16.43 -14.24
CA GLN A 26 -8.60 -17.73 -14.36
C GLN A 26 -7.64 -18.90 -14.59
N ALA A 27 -6.41 -18.65 -15.06
CA ALA A 27 -5.44 -19.72 -15.34
C ALA A 27 -4.86 -20.41 -14.09
N GLY A 28 -5.25 -19.98 -12.90
CA GLY A 28 -4.89 -20.58 -11.62
C GLY A 28 -4.21 -19.60 -10.67
N HIS A 29 -4.54 -19.70 -9.41
CA HIS A 29 -3.80 -19.10 -8.30
C HIS A 29 -2.84 -20.14 -7.72
N ASP A 30 -1.68 -19.71 -7.25
CA ASP A 30 -0.69 -20.65 -6.71
C ASP A 30 -1.06 -21.15 -5.33
N LYS A 31 -1.38 -20.26 -4.41
CA LYS A 31 -1.70 -20.60 -3.01
C LYS A 31 -2.44 -19.48 -2.31
N VAL A 32 -3.30 -19.90 -1.42
CA VAL A 32 -3.83 -19.06 -0.33
C VAL A 32 -2.91 -19.22 0.88
N ARG A 33 -2.44 -18.11 1.45
CA ARG A 33 -1.59 -18.09 2.63
C ARG A 33 -2.25 -17.28 3.74
N LEU A 34 -2.24 -17.81 4.95
CA LEU A 34 -2.63 -17.08 6.15
C LEU A 34 -1.38 -16.46 6.77
N LEU A 35 -1.29 -15.15 6.70
CA LEU A 35 -0.12 -14.38 7.12
C LEU A 35 -0.43 -13.59 8.39
N GLY A 36 0.27 -13.91 9.47
CA GLY A 36 0.26 -13.12 10.70
C GLY A 36 1.53 -12.25 10.77
N ASN A 37 1.40 -10.95 10.99
CA ASN A 37 2.56 -10.07 11.11
C ASN A 37 2.49 -9.28 12.41
N THR A 38 3.63 -9.18 13.07
CA THR A 38 3.85 -8.25 14.18
C THR A 38 4.80 -7.17 13.72
N TYR A 39 4.38 -5.91 13.85
CA TYR A 39 5.22 -4.75 13.55
C TYR A 39 5.89 -4.25 14.82
N PHE A 40 7.15 -3.85 14.68
CA PHE A 40 8.00 -3.41 15.78
C PHE A 40 8.47 -1.97 15.55
N ASP A 41 8.49 -1.21 16.63
CA ASP A 41 9.08 0.12 16.70
C ASP A 41 9.49 0.42 18.15
N THR A 42 10.16 1.54 18.38
CA THR A 42 10.39 2.05 19.72
C THR A 42 9.09 2.65 20.29
N PRO A 43 8.96 2.86 21.60
CA PRO A 43 7.81 3.52 22.19
C PRO A 43 7.47 4.88 21.57
N SER A 44 8.48 5.60 21.10
CA SER A 44 8.38 6.93 20.48
C SER A 44 8.19 6.90 18.94
N GLY A 45 8.14 5.72 18.28
CA GLY A 45 7.91 5.63 16.83
C GLY A 45 9.11 6.05 15.98
N GLU A 46 10.32 5.73 16.40
CA GLU A 46 11.54 6.19 15.71
C GLU A 46 11.75 5.54 14.34
N LEU A 47 11.29 4.29 14.15
CA LEU A 47 11.32 3.66 12.83
C LEU A 47 10.32 4.32 11.90
N GLU A 48 9.10 4.59 12.38
CA GLU A 48 8.08 5.31 11.63
C GLU A 48 8.56 6.71 11.23
N ALA A 49 9.13 7.47 12.17
CA ALA A 49 9.69 8.79 11.91
C ALA A 49 10.81 8.76 10.86
N ALA A 50 11.57 7.67 10.80
CA ALA A 50 12.59 7.41 9.79
C ALA A 50 12.04 6.75 8.51
N ARG A 51 10.70 6.62 8.39
CA ARG A 51 10.00 5.95 7.28
C ARG A 51 10.46 4.51 7.05
N MET A 52 10.73 3.83 8.12
CA MET A 52 11.09 2.41 8.14
C MET A 52 9.94 1.59 8.70
N ALA A 53 9.79 0.35 8.22
CA ALA A 53 8.88 -0.63 8.77
C ALA A 53 9.63 -1.92 9.06
N LEU A 54 9.61 -2.36 10.31
CA LEU A 54 10.17 -3.63 10.75
C LEU A 54 9.03 -4.56 11.14
N ARG A 55 8.98 -5.73 10.52
CA ARG A 55 7.97 -6.74 10.85
C ARG A 55 8.59 -8.12 11.01
N LEU A 56 7.91 -8.93 11.80
CA LEU A 56 8.09 -10.36 11.88
C LEU A 56 6.82 -11.03 11.35
N ARG A 57 6.93 -11.78 10.26
CA ARG A 57 5.83 -12.48 9.59
C ARG A 57 5.85 -13.95 9.93
N ARG A 58 4.70 -14.49 10.30
CA ARG A 58 4.44 -15.92 10.36
C ARG A 58 3.70 -16.37 9.10
N ASP A 59 4.25 -17.37 8.41
CA ASP A 59 3.65 -18.07 7.29
C ASP A 59 3.67 -19.58 7.61
N GLY A 60 2.57 -20.10 8.12
CA GLY A 60 2.52 -21.45 8.67
C GLY A 60 3.50 -21.62 9.85
N ASN A 61 4.49 -22.48 9.64
CA ASN A 61 5.57 -22.76 10.62
C ASN A 61 6.85 -21.94 10.36
N HIS A 62 6.86 -21.08 9.37
CA HIS A 62 8.01 -20.26 9.01
C HIS A 62 7.88 -18.85 9.55
N TRP A 63 9.01 -18.29 9.97
CA TRP A 63 9.12 -16.92 10.40
C TRP A 63 10.07 -16.16 9.48
N ILE A 64 9.65 -14.98 9.08
CA ILE A 64 10.40 -14.13 8.16
C ILE A 64 10.46 -12.74 8.77
N GLN A 65 11.66 -12.22 8.96
CA GLN A 65 11.88 -10.85 9.40
C GLN A 65 12.10 -9.97 8.19
N THR A 66 11.40 -8.84 8.12
CA THR A 66 11.47 -7.90 7.00
C THR A 66 11.74 -6.50 7.53
N LEU A 67 12.72 -5.82 6.95
CA LEU A 67 12.95 -4.38 7.11
C LEU A 67 12.73 -3.70 5.77
N LYS A 68 11.79 -2.75 5.72
CA LYS A 68 11.56 -1.87 4.57
C LYS A 68 11.96 -0.45 4.95
N THR A 69 12.60 0.25 4.04
CA THR A 69 12.98 1.66 4.24
C THR A 69 12.12 2.59 3.41
N ASP A 70 12.39 3.89 3.54
CA ASP A 70 11.71 4.92 2.76
C ASP A 70 11.70 4.58 1.26
N GLY A 71 10.55 4.75 0.65
CA GLY A 71 10.30 4.55 -0.77
C GLY A 71 10.06 5.85 -1.51
N LYS A 72 10.22 5.80 -2.82
CA LYS A 72 9.82 6.88 -3.73
C LYS A 72 8.61 6.44 -4.52
N GLY A 73 7.67 7.36 -4.72
CA GLY A 73 6.48 7.15 -5.52
C GLY A 73 5.25 7.82 -4.93
N SER A 74 4.17 7.80 -5.68
CA SER A 74 2.85 8.30 -5.30
C SER A 74 1.81 7.69 -6.23
N GLY A 75 0.52 7.81 -5.85
CA GLY A 75 -0.55 7.27 -6.66
C GLY A 75 -0.49 5.75 -6.78
N GLY A 76 -0.20 5.07 -5.67
CA GLY A 76 -0.08 3.62 -5.58
C GLY A 76 1.29 3.07 -5.99
N TYR A 77 2.03 3.74 -6.86
CA TYR A 77 3.35 3.28 -7.28
C TYR A 77 4.39 3.54 -6.21
N SER A 78 5.19 2.53 -5.89
CA SER A 78 6.31 2.67 -4.96
C SER A 78 7.55 1.88 -5.42
N ARG A 79 8.71 2.46 -5.09
CA ARG A 79 10.01 1.82 -5.27
C ARG A 79 10.82 2.01 -4.00
N ARG A 80 11.18 0.91 -3.32
CA ARG A 80 11.89 0.96 -2.02
C ARG A 80 12.85 -0.20 -1.85
N ARG A 81 13.80 -0.04 -0.93
CA ARG A 81 14.71 -1.12 -0.52
C ARG A 81 14.03 -1.99 0.52
N GLU A 82 14.21 -3.31 0.35
CA GLU A 82 13.74 -4.31 1.27
C GLU A 82 14.86 -5.29 1.63
N TRP A 83 14.91 -5.64 2.91
CA TRP A 83 15.72 -6.75 3.43
C TRP A 83 14.78 -7.75 4.07
N GLU A 84 14.86 -8.97 3.60
CA GLU A 84 14.06 -10.07 4.09
C GLU A 84 14.96 -11.27 4.38
N TRP A 85 14.73 -11.95 5.49
CA TRP A 85 15.45 -13.15 5.84
C TRP A 85 14.65 -14.04 6.79
N PRO A 86 14.83 -15.39 6.71
CA PRO A 86 14.18 -16.32 7.62
C PRO A 86 14.80 -16.20 9.03
N VAL A 87 13.96 -16.37 10.02
CA VAL A 87 14.38 -16.52 11.44
C VAL A 87 13.83 -17.82 11.99
N SER A 88 14.54 -18.42 12.95
CA SER A 88 14.18 -19.73 13.48
C SER A 88 13.05 -19.70 14.49
N THR A 89 12.76 -18.52 15.05
CA THR A 89 11.77 -18.33 16.12
C THR A 89 10.91 -17.10 15.87
N GLY A 90 9.79 -16.98 16.58
CA GLY A 90 8.92 -15.81 16.53
C GLY A 90 9.49 -14.56 17.24
N THR A 91 10.82 -14.39 17.25
CA THR A 91 11.52 -13.25 17.88
C THR A 91 12.43 -12.56 16.87
N LEU A 92 12.68 -11.26 17.08
CA LEU A 92 13.57 -10.48 16.21
C LEU A 92 15.02 -11.00 16.29
N ASP A 93 15.64 -11.09 15.12
CA ASP A 93 17.09 -11.30 15.01
C ASP A 93 17.82 -9.95 15.07
N HIS A 94 18.14 -9.51 16.30
CA HIS A 94 18.87 -8.27 16.55
C HIS A 94 20.30 -8.29 15.98
N ALA A 95 20.92 -9.48 15.83
CA ALA A 95 22.28 -9.57 15.30
C ALA A 95 22.33 -9.23 13.81
N VAL A 96 21.33 -9.66 13.03
CA VAL A 96 21.21 -9.28 11.61
C VAL A 96 20.82 -7.82 11.48
N LEU A 97 19.87 -7.32 12.29
CA LEU A 97 19.50 -5.89 12.30
C LEU A 97 20.71 -4.99 12.60
N GLY A 98 21.56 -5.39 13.55
CA GLY A 98 22.78 -4.66 13.90
C GLY A 98 23.77 -4.53 12.73
N LYS A 99 23.82 -5.51 11.81
CA LYS A 99 24.65 -5.44 10.60
C LYS A 99 24.11 -4.44 9.57
N LEU A 100 22.83 -4.10 9.63
CA LEU A 100 22.19 -3.13 8.75
C LEU A 100 22.30 -1.69 9.28
N SER A 101 22.76 -1.47 10.51
CA SER A 101 22.78 -0.17 11.18
C SER A 101 23.50 0.92 10.36
N GLY A 102 24.61 0.57 9.71
CA GLY A 102 25.36 1.53 8.88
C GLY A 102 24.64 1.96 7.59
N SER A 103 23.66 1.19 7.12
CA SER A 103 22.94 1.45 5.85
C SER A 103 21.48 1.85 6.04
N SER A 104 20.91 1.62 7.23
CA SER A 104 19.50 1.85 7.52
C SER A 104 19.23 2.95 8.55
N GLY A 105 20.27 3.45 9.26
CA GLY A 105 20.07 4.38 10.36
C GLY A 105 19.65 3.75 11.69
N LEU A 106 19.52 2.42 11.76
CA LEU A 106 19.23 1.69 12.99
C LEU A 106 20.45 1.78 13.93
N THR A 107 20.30 2.44 15.08
CA THR A 107 21.36 2.49 16.10
C THR A 107 21.21 1.37 17.12
N PRO A 108 22.27 0.96 17.84
CA PRO A 108 22.15 -0.02 18.91
C PRO A 108 21.14 0.37 19.98
N ASP A 109 21.00 1.66 20.27
CA ASP A 109 20.02 2.20 21.21
C ASP A 109 18.57 2.02 20.71
N VAL A 110 18.31 2.30 19.44
CA VAL A 110 17.00 2.03 18.81
C VAL A 110 16.69 0.54 18.87
N LEU A 111 17.66 -0.31 18.48
CA LEU A 111 17.47 -1.77 18.50
C LEU A 111 17.12 -2.32 19.90
N ALA A 112 17.73 -1.77 20.96
CA ALA A 112 17.48 -2.18 22.34
C ALA A 112 16.07 -1.81 22.85
N ARG A 113 15.39 -0.84 22.20
CA ARG A 113 14.07 -0.33 22.60
C ARG A 113 12.93 -0.82 21.70
N LEU A 114 13.21 -1.68 20.70
CA LEU A 114 12.19 -2.25 19.84
C LEU A 114 11.21 -3.10 20.64
N GLN A 115 9.93 -2.88 20.41
CA GLN A 115 8.83 -3.63 21.00
C GLN A 115 7.69 -3.83 20.00
N PRO A 116 6.82 -4.84 20.19
CA PRO A 116 5.61 -4.99 19.37
C PRO A 116 4.71 -3.76 19.51
N ARG A 117 4.17 -3.29 18.38
CA ARG A 117 3.31 -2.11 18.33
C ARG A 117 1.88 -2.45 17.91
N PHE A 118 1.74 -3.21 16.83
CA PHE A 118 0.48 -3.64 16.26
C PHE A 118 0.66 -4.89 15.43
N THR A 119 -0.45 -5.52 15.03
CA THR A 119 -0.46 -6.71 14.19
C THR A 119 -1.28 -6.50 12.92
N THR A 120 -0.99 -7.31 11.91
CA THR A 120 -1.84 -7.45 10.73
C THR A 120 -2.00 -8.93 10.43
N ASP A 121 -3.25 -9.39 10.39
CA ASP A 121 -3.60 -10.77 10.11
C ASP A 121 -4.48 -10.82 8.86
N PHE A 122 -4.02 -11.48 7.82
CA PHE A 122 -4.72 -11.51 6.55
C PHE A 122 -4.45 -12.79 5.75
N GLU A 123 -5.40 -13.10 4.89
CA GLU A 123 -5.27 -14.07 3.83
C GLU A 123 -4.69 -13.38 2.60
N ARG A 124 -3.69 -14.01 1.98
CA ARG A 124 -3.06 -13.58 0.73
C ARG A 124 -3.28 -14.63 -0.33
N GLU A 125 -3.98 -14.24 -1.41
CA GLU A 125 -4.04 -15.02 -2.64
C GLU A 125 -3.00 -14.50 -3.61
N LEU A 126 -2.25 -15.40 -4.26
CA LEU A 126 -1.15 -15.06 -5.15
C LEU A 126 -1.37 -15.63 -6.54
N TRP A 127 -1.07 -14.82 -7.55
CA TRP A 127 -0.96 -15.22 -8.96
C TRP A 127 0.38 -14.72 -9.51
N HIS A 128 0.97 -15.49 -10.39
CA HIS A 128 2.16 -15.10 -11.14
C HIS A 128 1.79 -14.94 -12.61
N LEU A 129 1.89 -13.72 -13.12
CA LEU A 129 1.56 -13.41 -14.51
C LEU A 129 2.84 -13.16 -15.30
N GLU A 130 2.92 -13.79 -16.45
CA GLU A 130 3.90 -13.46 -17.48
C GLU A 130 3.18 -12.67 -18.58
N LEU A 131 3.41 -11.37 -18.60
CA LEU A 131 2.89 -10.45 -19.60
C LEU A 131 4.06 -9.96 -20.45
N THR A 132 3.80 -9.48 -21.65
CA THR A 132 4.78 -9.06 -22.66
C THR A 132 6.09 -8.52 -22.07
N GLY A 133 7.06 -9.41 -21.83
CA GLY A 133 8.39 -9.05 -21.32
C GLY A 133 8.48 -8.73 -19.82
N ALA A 134 7.44 -8.99 -19.04
CA ALA A 134 7.43 -8.77 -17.59
C ALA A 134 6.87 -9.96 -16.82
N LYS A 135 7.43 -10.22 -15.64
CA LYS A 135 6.88 -11.14 -14.64
C LYS A 135 6.36 -10.32 -13.46
N ILE A 136 5.09 -10.49 -13.16
CA ILE A 136 4.39 -9.74 -12.11
C ILE A 136 3.76 -10.72 -11.12
N GLU A 137 4.03 -10.52 -9.84
CA GLU A 137 3.28 -11.14 -8.75
C GLU A 137 2.07 -10.27 -8.43
N VAL A 138 0.89 -10.87 -8.46
CA VAL A 138 -0.39 -10.26 -8.10
C VAL A 138 -0.80 -10.82 -6.77
N ALA A 139 -0.95 -9.99 -5.74
CA ALA A 139 -1.31 -10.39 -4.39
C ALA A 139 -2.60 -9.69 -3.94
N LEU A 140 -3.65 -10.47 -3.70
CA LEU A 140 -4.88 -10.00 -3.07
C LEU A 140 -4.81 -10.27 -1.57
N ASP A 141 -4.82 -9.21 -0.76
CA ASP A 141 -4.78 -9.27 0.70
C ASP A 141 -6.14 -8.92 1.29
N GLN A 142 -6.69 -9.83 2.11
CA GLN A 142 -7.94 -9.63 2.84
C GLN A 142 -7.77 -10.01 4.31
N GLY A 143 -8.11 -9.10 5.21
CA GLY A 143 -7.95 -9.33 6.65
C GLY A 143 -8.12 -8.07 7.46
N GLU A 144 -7.31 -7.92 8.51
CA GLU A 144 -7.42 -6.77 9.41
C GLU A 144 -6.07 -6.31 9.98
N ILE A 145 -6.02 -5.04 10.35
CA ILE A 145 -4.97 -4.42 11.16
C ILE A 145 -5.53 -4.21 12.56
N LEU A 146 -4.79 -4.63 13.59
CA LEU A 146 -5.16 -4.48 14.99
C LEU A 146 -4.14 -3.64 15.73
N ALA A 147 -4.56 -2.53 16.32
CA ALA A 147 -3.73 -1.65 17.13
C ALA A 147 -4.54 -1.03 18.28
N ALA A 148 -4.02 -1.04 19.50
CA ALA A 148 -4.65 -0.42 20.68
C ALA A 148 -6.12 -0.84 20.89
N GLY A 149 -6.48 -2.10 20.63
CA GLY A 149 -7.85 -2.62 20.74
C GLY A 149 -8.81 -2.17 19.63
N ARG A 150 -8.33 -1.42 18.65
CA ARG A 150 -9.07 -1.00 17.45
C ARG A 150 -8.70 -1.88 16.27
N ARG A 151 -9.59 -1.96 15.26
CA ARG A 151 -9.35 -2.72 14.03
C ARG A 151 -9.82 -1.98 12.81
N VAL A 152 -9.10 -2.15 11.70
CA VAL A 152 -9.50 -1.69 10.37
C VAL A 152 -9.28 -2.82 9.35
N PRO A 153 -10.14 -2.91 8.31
CA PRO A 153 -10.04 -3.99 7.33
C PRO A 153 -8.82 -3.79 6.40
N ILE A 154 -8.21 -4.90 6.01
CA ILE A 154 -7.30 -4.97 4.86
C ILE A 154 -8.11 -5.48 3.68
N ARG A 155 -8.07 -4.73 2.56
CA ARG A 155 -8.70 -5.10 1.30
C ARG A 155 -7.92 -4.40 0.19
N GLU A 156 -6.82 -5.00 -0.21
CA GLU A 156 -5.90 -4.39 -1.16
C GLU A 156 -5.32 -5.39 -2.15
N LEU A 157 -4.92 -4.87 -3.29
CA LEU A 157 -4.24 -5.56 -4.35
C LEU A 157 -2.85 -4.96 -4.49
N GLU A 158 -1.82 -5.80 -4.43
CA GLU A 158 -0.43 -5.43 -4.69
C GLU A 158 0.01 -6.08 -6.02
N LEU A 159 0.59 -5.29 -6.90
CA LEU A 159 1.19 -5.73 -8.16
C LEU A 159 2.70 -5.50 -8.04
N GLU A 160 3.48 -6.56 -7.85
CA GLU A 160 4.93 -6.46 -7.67
C GLU A 160 5.67 -6.93 -8.92
N LEU A 161 6.56 -6.09 -9.42
CA LEU A 161 7.42 -6.43 -10.55
C LEU A 161 8.56 -7.35 -10.11
N LYS A 162 8.60 -8.56 -10.65
CA LYS A 162 9.71 -9.50 -10.43
C LYS A 162 10.78 -9.40 -11.51
N GLU A 163 10.37 -9.19 -12.76
CA GLU A 163 11.28 -9.00 -13.91
C GLU A 163 10.60 -8.09 -14.96
N GLY A 164 11.37 -7.31 -15.70
CA GLY A 164 10.89 -6.54 -16.86
C GLY A 164 10.75 -5.05 -16.61
N ASP A 165 9.92 -4.40 -17.42
CA ASP A 165 9.71 -2.96 -17.39
C ASP A 165 8.61 -2.59 -16.38
N PRO A 166 8.83 -1.61 -15.46
CA PRO A 166 7.80 -1.10 -14.56
C PRO A 166 6.53 -0.60 -15.25
N GLN A 167 6.58 -0.24 -16.53
CA GLN A 167 5.43 0.15 -17.32
C GLN A 167 4.35 -0.94 -17.34
N ALA A 168 4.75 -2.22 -17.31
CA ALA A 168 3.82 -3.35 -17.29
C ALA A 168 2.91 -3.37 -16.06
N LEU A 169 3.37 -2.82 -14.91
CA LEU A 169 2.51 -2.67 -13.72
C LEU A 169 1.34 -1.73 -13.97
N TRP A 170 1.60 -0.60 -14.65
CA TRP A 170 0.55 0.36 -14.99
C TRP A 170 -0.47 -0.22 -15.97
N GLU A 171 0.01 -0.94 -16.98
CA GLU A 171 -0.86 -1.61 -17.97
C GLU A 171 -1.77 -2.64 -17.30
N LEU A 172 -1.21 -3.46 -16.40
CA LEU A 172 -1.98 -4.44 -15.66
C LEU A 172 -2.98 -3.78 -14.70
N ALA A 173 -2.56 -2.75 -13.96
CA ALA A 173 -3.44 -2.00 -13.07
C ALA A 173 -4.62 -1.35 -13.82
N LEU A 174 -4.37 -0.76 -14.98
CA LEU A 174 -5.40 -0.18 -15.85
C LEU A 174 -6.35 -1.24 -16.40
N THR A 175 -5.83 -2.43 -16.73
CA THR A 175 -6.64 -3.57 -17.19
C THR A 175 -7.58 -4.06 -16.08
N PHE A 176 -7.08 -4.23 -14.85
CA PHE A 176 -7.95 -4.58 -13.72
C PHE A 176 -8.99 -3.50 -13.43
N ALA A 177 -8.61 -2.22 -13.53
CA ALA A 177 -9.52 -1.12 -13.29
C ALA A 177 -10.71 -1.06 -14.28
N GLU A 178 -10.70 -1.80 -15.38
CA GLU A 178 -11.83 -1.84 -16.31
C GLU A 178 -13.05 -2.52 -15.70
N THR A 179 -12.85 -3.53 -14.85
CA THR A 179 -13.93 -4.36 -14.31
C THR A 179 -13.90 -4.48 -12.79
N VAL A 180 -12.84 -4.04 -12.12
CA VAL A 180 -12.68 -4.13 -10.67
C VAL A 180 -12.74 -2.73 -10.06
N PRO A 181 -13.65 -2.46 -9.08
CA PRO A 181 -13.68 -1.20 -8.36
C PRO A 181 -12.44 -1.09 -7.46
N LEU A 182 -11.48 -0.31 -7.92
CA LEU A 182 -10.20 -0.09 -7.27
C LEU A 182 -9.74 1.35 -7.39
N ARG A 183 -8.79 1.73 -6.57
CA ARG A 183 -8.10 3.02 -6.65
C ARG A 183 -6.63 2.88 -6.23
N PRO A 184 -5.74 3.78 -6.67
CA PRO A 184 -4.40 3.89 -6.08
C PRO A 184 -4.47 4.06 -4.56
N ALA A 185 -3.54 3.42 -3.83
CA ALA A 185 -3.41 3.52 -2.38
C ALA A 185 -1.95 3.72 -1.98
N ASP A 186 -1.68 4.77 -1.20
CA ASP A 186 -0.31 5.14 -0.84
C ASP A 186 0.08 4.67 0.57
N ALA A 187 -0.89 4.52 1.48
CA ALA A 187 -0.60 4.04 2.83
C ALA A 187 -0.25 2.55 2.83
N SER A 188 0.90 2.21 3.40
CA SER A 188 1.24 0.82 3.67
C SER A 188 0.47 0.27 4.88
N LYS A 189 0.38 -1.06 5.03
CA LYS A 189 -0.17 -1.69 6.25
C LYS A 189 0.55 -1.18 7.51
N ALA A 190 1.85 -0.87 7.40
CA ALA A 190 2.63 -0.28 8.49
C ALA A 190 2.13 1.14 8.84
N ALA A 191 1.99 2.03 7.86
CA ALA A 191 1.50 3.39 8.07
C ALA A 191 0.06 3.41 8.64
N ARG A 192 -0.82 2.55 8.11
CA ARG A 192 -2.20 2.38 8.61
C ARG A 192 -2.23 1.88 10.06
N GLY A 193 -1.37 0.91 10.39
CA GLY A 193 -1.24 0.40 11.76
C GLY A 193 -0.73 1.45 12.75
N SER A 194 0.24 2.25 12.35
CA SER A 194 0.74 3.38 13.15
C SER A 194 -0.33 4.46 13.36
N ALA A 195 -1.05 4.85 12.29
CA ALA A 195 -2.15 5.80 12.40
C ALA A 195 -3.27 5.27 13.32
N LEU A 196 -3.61 3.99 13.22
CA LEU A 196 -4.60 3.35 14.09
C LEU A 196 -4.12 3.32 15.55
N LEU A 197 -2.82 3.09 15.79
CA LEU A 197 -2.22 3.09 17.13
C LEU A 197 -2.19 4.50 17.72
N GLY A 198 -1.72 5.50 16.98
CA GLY A 198 -1.61 6.89 17.40
C GLY A 198 -2.95 7.65 17.44
N GLY A 199 -3.94 7.17 16.70
CA GLY A 199 -5.26 7.80 16.60
C GLY A 199 -5.33 8.96 15.61
N GLU A 200 -4.26 9.25 14.88
CA GLU A 200 -4.20 10.35 13.91
C GLU A 200 -3.48 9.94 12.63
N TRP A 201 -4.04 10.37 11.50
CA TRP A 201 -3.38 10.33 10.22
C TRP A 201 -2.64 11.64 9.97
N GLN A 202 -1.42 11.54 9.46
CA GLN A 202 -0.61 12.70 9.09
C GLN A 202 -0.42 12.71 7.58
N LEU A 203 -0.73 13.86 6.95
CA LEU A 203 -0.39 14.09 5.55
C LEU A 203 0.98 14.75 5.48
N PRO A 204 1.89 14.27 4.61
CA PRO A 204 3.20 14.88 4.43
C PRO A 204 3.06 16.28 3.82
N SER A 205 3.99 17.16 4.11
CA SER A 205 4.06 18.48 3.47
C SER A 205 4.57 18.37 2.04
N GLY A 206 4.07 19.22 1.13
CA GLY A 206 4.57 19.32 -0.23
C GLY A 206 3.61 20.11 -1.12
N THR A 207 4.16 20.73 -2.17
CA THR A 207 3.42 21.60 -3.10
C THR A 207 3.60 21.21 -4.56
N THR A 208 4.25 20.07 -4.84
CA THR A 208 4.39 19.56 -6.20
C THR A 208 3.13 18.80 -6.64
N PRO A 209 2.90 18.63 -7.95
CA PRO A 209 1.79 17.82 -8.44
C PRO A 209 1.79 16.39 -7.85
N GLN A 210 2.95 15.76 -7.73
CA GLN A 210 3.10 14.45 -7.11
C GLN A 210 2.71 14.47 -5.62
N ALA A 211 3.08 15.54 -4.88
CA ALA A 211 2.70 15.70 -3.48
C ALA A 211 1.18 15.84 -3.32
N TRP A 212 0.51 16.61 -4.18
CA TRP A 212 -0.95 16.74 -4.14
C TRP A 212 -1.67 15.43 -4.46
N LEU A 213 -1.18 14.65 -5.43
CA LEU A 213 -1.71 13.31 -5.68
C LEU A 213 -1.51 12.40 -4.46
N HIS A 214 -0.32 12.42 -3.86
CA HIS A 214 -0.01 11.66 -2.66
C HIS A 214 -0.92 12.05 -1.48
N HIS A 215 -1.16 13.35 -1.26
CA HIS A 215 -2.11 13.83 -0.26
C HIS A 215 -3.52 13.30 -0.50
N ALA A 216 -4.00 13.38 -1.74
CA ALA A 216 -5.33 12.87 -2.10
C ALA A 216 -5.44 11.37 -1.83
N SER A 217 -4.45 10.57 -2.24
CA SER A 217 -4.42 9.12 -2.01
C SER A 217 -4.41 8.78 -0.52
N LEU A 218 -3.54 9.42 0.28
CA LEU A 218 -3.47 9.19 1.73
C LEU A 218 -4.75 9.63 2.45
N ALA A 219 -5.35 10.74 2.04
CA ALA A 219 -6.62 11.18 2.61
C ALA A 219 -7.76 10.19 2.32
N LEU A 220 -7.79 9.58 1.12
CA LEU A 220 -8.75 8.51 0.81
C LEU A 220 -8.46 7.21 1.59
N ASP A 221 -7.18 6.90 1.85
CA ASP A 221 -6.82 5.78 2.72
C ASP A 221 -7.31 6.03 4.16
N ALA A 222 -7.10 7.25 4.68
CA ALA A 222 -7.59 7.67 5.99
C ALA A 222 -9.14 7.65 6.07
N TYR A 223 -9.82 8.10 5.01
CA TYR A 223 -11.28 8.01 4.93
C TYR A 223 -11.78 6.57 4.99
N THR A 224 -11.10 5.66 4.27
CA THR A 224 -11.44 4.23 4.27
C THR A 224 -11.32 3.61 5.66
N ASP A 225 -10.31 4.01 6.44
CA ASP A 225 -10.05 3.45 7.77
C ASP A 225 -10.90 4.09 8.88
N THR A 226 -11.25 5.37 8.74
CA THR A 226 -11.93 6.13 9.82
C THR A 226 -13.41 6.39 9.58
N GLY A 227 -13.83 6.44 8.31
CA GLY A 227 -15.17 6.91 7.91
C GLY A 227 -15.38 8.42 8.09
N GLU A 228 -14.35 9.19 8.49
CA GLU A 228 -14.49 10.61 8.76
C GLU A 228 -14.49 11.44 7.48
N HIS A 229 -15.58 12.13 7.19
CA HIS A 229 -15.75 12.94 5.97
C HIS A 229 -14.70 14.05 5.79
N ARG A 230 -14.04 14.50 6.86
CA ARG A 230 -12.95 15.48 6.74
C ARG A 230 -11.85 15.00 5.79
N TRP A 231 -11.56 13.69 5.77
CA TRP A 231 -10.54 13.11 4.91
C TRP A 231 -10.94 13.12 3.44
N GLN A 232 -12.22 12.84 3.15
CA GLN A 232 -12.76 12.95 1.80
C GLN A 232 -12.72 14.42 1.31
N THR A 233 -13.01 15.39 2.18
CA THR A 233 -12.86 16.81 1.88
C THR A 233 -11.43 17.19 1.55
N LEU A 234 -10.45 16.74 2.36
CA LEU A 234 -9.02 16.98 2.10
C LEU A 234 -8.55 16.34 0.79
N ALA A 235 -9.04 15.15 0.45
CA ALA A 235 -8.76 14.52 -0.84
C ALA A 235 -9.25 15.38 -2.01
N ARG A 236 -10.48 15.92 -1.91
CA ARG A 236 -11.06 16.82 -2.92
C ARG A 236 -10.27 18.11 -3.08
N GLU A 237 -9.91 18.75 -1.97
CA GLU A 237 -9.09 19.97 -1.96
C GLU A 237 -7.73 19.75 -2.64
N SER A 238 -7.08 18.62 -2.36
CA SER A 238 -5.82 18.23 -2.98
C SER A 238 -5.97 18.01 -4.49
N LEU A 239 -7.04 17.35 -4.91
CA LEU A 239 -7.34 17.14 -6.34
C LEU A 239 -7.72 18.44 -7.05
N HIS A 240 -8.45 19.37 -6.41
CA HIS A 240 -8.72 20.69 -6.97
C HIS A 240 -7.44 21.51 -7.15
N THR A 241 -6.52 21.45 -6.17
CA THR A 241 -5.22 22.12 -6.27
C THR A 241 -4.39 21.54 -7.42
N LEU A 242 -4.43 20.22 -7.59
CA LEU A 242 -3.77 19.55 -8.70
C LEU A 242 -4.38 19.93 -10.04
N ALA A 243 -5.72 20.04 -10.13
CA ALA A 243 -6.41 20.53 -11.34
C ALA A 243 -6.00 21.96 -11.70
N ALA A 244 -5.91 22.85 -10.71
CA ALA A 244 -5.46 24.23 -10.89
C ALA A 244 -3.99 24.31 -11.33
N SER A 245 -3.19 23.28 -11.08
CA SER A 245 -1.80 23.18 -11.52
C SER A 245 -1.63 22.61 -12.94
N GLY A 246 -2.74 22.49 -13.71
CA GLY A 246 -2.71 22.06 -15.12
C GLY A 246 -3.08 20.58 -15.37
N TYR A 247 -3.56 19.87 -14.35
CA TYR A 247 -4.03 18.48 -14.44
C TYR A 247 -5.56 18.44 -14.33
N SER A 248 -6.24 18.92 -15.36
CA SER A 248 -7.71 19.13 -15.37
C SER A 248 -8.52 17.87 -15.04
N GLU A 249 -8.00 16.69 -15.36
CA GLU A 249 -8.59 15.39 -15.01
C GLU A 249 -8.74 15.17 -13.49
N ALA A 250 -7.89 15.80 -12.68
CA ALA A 250 -8.02 15.76 -11.22
C ALA A 250 -9.30 16.45 -10.72
N GLY A 251 -9.79 17.46 -11.46
CA GLY A 251 -11.07 18.11 -11.15
C GLY A 251 -12.27 17.19 -11.33
N GLN A 252 -12.23 16.29 -12.32
CA GLN A 252 -13.28 15.27 -12.52
C GLN A 252 -13.27 14.24 -11.38
N LEU A 253 -12.08 13.84 -10.94
CA LEU A 253 -11.93 12.96 -9.77
C LEU A 253 -12.48 13.61 -8.50
N ALA A 254 -12.18 14.91 -8.28
CA ALA A 254 -12.70 15.66 -7.14
C ALA A 254 -14.24 15.74 -7.14
N ALA A 255 -14.84 16.00 -8.30
CA ALA A 255 -16.30 16.04 -8.44
C ALA A 255 -16.93 14.67 -8.17
N ARG A 256 -16.33 13.59 -8.64
CA ARG A 256 -16.85 12.22 -8.44
C ARG A 256 -16.86 11.83 -6.96
N LEU A 257 -15.91 12.31 -6.15
CA LEU A 257 -15.86 12.05 -4.71
C LEU A 257 -17.07 12.62 -3.93
N GLU A 258 -17.91 13.45 -4.53
CA GLU A 258 -19.16 13.94 -3.91
C GLU A 258 -20.27 12.88 -3.93
N GLU A 259 -20.15 11.84 -4.74
CA GLU A 259 -21.14 10.80 -4.88
C GLU A 259 -20.88 9.66 -3.88
N PRO A 260 -21.93 9.05 -3.31
CA PRO A 260 -21.76 8.02 -2.27
C PRO A 260 -21.10 6.74 -2.81
N ASP A 261 -21.26 6.45 -4.09
CA ASP A 261 -20.74 5.27 -4.79
C ASP A 261 -19.55 5.59 -5.71
N TRP A 262 -18.78 6.62 -5.35
CA TRP A 262 -17.72 7.18 -6.20
C TRP A 262 -16.68 6.16 -6.69
N LEU A 263 -16.46 5.07 -5.97
CA LEU A 263 -15.52 4.02 -6.35
C LEU A 263 -16.14 2.94 -7.24
N GLU A 264 -17.46 2.82 -7.26
CA GLU A 264 -18.13 1.82 -8.09
C GLU A 264 -17.98 2.15 -9.57
N ILE A 265 -17.85 1.10 -10.39
CA ILE A 265 -17.68 1.25 -11.83
C ILE A 265 -19.02 1.59 -12.47
N ASN A 266 -19.06 2.70 -13.19
CA ASN A 266 -20.22 3.04 -14.03
C ASN A 266 -19.77 3.36 -15.47
N PRO A 267 -20.70 3.31 -16.46
CA PRO A 267 -20.37 3.54 -17.87
C PRO A 267 -19.81 4.93 -18.16
N ASP A 268 -20.23 5.94 -17.38
CA ASP A 268 -19.90 7.34 -17.64
C ASP A 268 -18.57 7.75 -17.04
N PHE A 269 -18.20 7.17 -15.89
CA PHE A 269 -16.96 7.53 -15.21
C PHE A 269 -16.43 6.39 -14.33
N ASN A 270 -15.17 5.99 -14.58
CA ASN A 270 -14.44 5.03 -13.78
C ASN A 270 -13.33 5.74 -12.99
N PHE A 271 -13.58 5.97 -11.70
CA PHE A 271 -12.66 6.69 -10.81
C PHE A 271 -11.27 6.04 -10.78
N GLY A 272 -11.19 4.74 -10.57
CA GLY A 272 -9.93 4.02 -10.44
C GLY A 272 -9.06 4.13 -11.70
N ARG A 273 -9.66 3.94 -12.86
CA ARG A 273 -8.98 4.07 -14.15
C ARG A 273 -8.45 5.48 -14.39
N GLN A 274 -9.24 6.51 -14.07
CA GLN A 274 -8.80 7.91 -14.24
C GLN A 274 -7.71 8.27 -13.23
N ALA A 275 -7.84 7.84 -11.98
CA ALA A 275 -6.82 8.05 -10.95
C ALA A 275 -5.49 7.37 -11.31
N LEU A 276 -5.52 6.15 -11.86
CA LEU A 276 -4.32 5.45 -12.32
C LEU A 276 -3.64 6.16 -13.50
N ARG A 277 -4.42 6.65 -14.49
CA ARG A 277 -3.86 7.42 -15.61
C ARG A 277 -3.19 8.70 -15.15
N LEU A 278 -3.81 9.42 -14.21
CA LEU A 278 -3.22 10.61 -13.60
C LEU A 278 -1.92 10.26 -12.85
N ALA A 279 -1.93 9.19 -12.07
CA ALA A 279 -0.76 8.71 -11.33
C ALA A 279 0.39 8.31 -12.27
N GLN A 280 0.11 7.55 -13.33
CA GLN A 280 1.07 7.17 -14.35
C GLN A 280 1.70 8.39 -15.03
N ARG A 281 0.89 9.38 -15.41
CA ARG A 281 1.36 10.64 -16.00
C ARG A 281 2.29 11.43 -15.07
N LEU A 282 2.05 11.37 -13.77
CA LEU A 282 2.86 12.07 -12.76
C LEU A 282 4.11 11.28 -12.34
N ALA A 283 4.16 9.97 -12.59
CA ALA A 283 5.31 9.12 -12.29
C ALA A 283 6.42 9.20 -13.35
N GLY A 284 6.09 9.54 -14.59
CA GLY A 284 7.01 9.74 -15.73
C GLY A 284 7.52 11.14 -15.75
#